data_a1b2d5b921ebf22328332abefc03fdc0
#
_entry.id   a1b2d5b921ebf22328332abefc03fdc0
#
_cell.length_a   1.000
_cell.length_b   1.000
_cell.length_c   1.000
_cell.angle_alpha   90.00
_cell.angle_beta   90.00
_cell.angle_gamma   90.00
#
_symmetry.space_group_name_H-M   'P 1'
#
loop_
_entity.id
_entity.type
_entity.pdbx_description
1 polymer ?
#
loop_
_entity_poly.entity_id
_entity_poly.type
_entity_poly.pdbx_seq_one_letter_code
_entity_poly.pdbx_strand_id
1 'polypeptide(L)'
;MVSTGSLSMLPLLLCISLLLGFCSAEDPFVFYDFEVSYITASPLGVEQQVIGINGKFPGPTMNVTTNNNVVVNVHNKLDEDLLMHWSGIQMRKSSWQDGLLGTNCPIPSKWNWTYQFQVKDQIGSFFYFPSLHFQRAAGGFGGITVNNREIIPIPFDTPDGDITIMIGDWYTRNHTALRKTLDDGKSLGMPDGVLINGKGPYRYNNSLVPDGIDYETITVHPGKTYRIRVSNVGISTSLNFRIQSHNLLLAETEGSYTVQQNYTSLDIHVGQTYSFLLTTDQNASSDYYIVASARFVNETTWQRVTGVAILKYTNSKGKAHGPLPDPPQDQYDKTYSMNQARSIRWNVTASGARPNPQGSFRYGSINVTELYVIQNKPPMKIDGKQRTTINGISFANPKTPIRLADWFKVKGVYKLDFPTKPLTGPPKIETSVINGSFRGFMEIILQNNDTKVHTYHLSGYAFFVVGMDYGEWTENSRGTYNKWDGIARTTAQVTNKTELPIPDNALYCGALQKMQKPQEISSGTLGNAPKLIVAVVMVAISALISLF
;
A
#
# COMPACT_ATOMS: atom_id res chain seq x y z
N MET A 1 53.96 -56.89 16.00
CA MET A 1 53.94 -55.65 15.18
C MET A 1 52.54 -55.43 14.72
N VAL A 2 51.83 -54.51 15.34
CA VAL A 2 50.46 -54.11 14.96
C VAL A 2 50.59 -52.81 14.17
N SER A 3 50.26 -52.85 12.87
CA SER A 3 50.26 -51.69 11.99
C SER A 3 48.98 -50.89 12.26
N THR A 4 49.11 -49.73 12.85
CA THR A 4 48.05 -48.75 12.96
C THR A 4 47.89 -48.03 11.63
N GLY A 5 46.88 -48.43 10.84
CA GLY A 5 46.49 -47.74 9.63
C GLY A 5 45.89 -46.36 9.98
N SER A 6 46.59 -45.29 9.61
CA SER A 6 46.05 -43.93 9.66
C SER A 6 44.95 -43.80 8.62
N LEU A 7 43.68 -43.83 9.05
CA LEU A 7 42.58 -43.40 8.18
C LEU A 7 42.80 -41.93 7.84
N SER A 8 43.01 -41.65 6.57
CA SER A 8 43.18 -40.28 6.11
C SER A 8 41.84 -39.53 6.28
N MET A 9 41.83 -38.45 7.07
CA MET A 9 40.64 -37.58 7.27
C MET A 9 40.28 -36.76 6.01
N LEU A 10 41.10 -36.90 4.97
CA LEU A 10 40.96 -36.13 3.71
C LEU A 10 39.63 -36.37 2.99
N PRO A 11 39.11 -37.62 2.81
CA PRO A 11 37.82 -37.83 2.15
C PRO A 11 36.64 -37.32 2.98
N LEU A 12 36.72 -37.32 4.32
CA LEU A 12 35.69 -36.80 5.19
C LEU A 12 35.61 -35.27 5.09
N LEU A 13 36.76 -34.58 5.08
CA LEU A 13 36.83 -33.12 4.88
C LEU A 13 36.35 -32.72 3.48
N LEU A 14 36.64 -33.52 2.45
CA LEU A 14 36.15 -33.27 1.09
C LEU A 14 34.61 -33.45 1.00
N CYS A 15 34.07 -34.45 1.65
CA CYS A 15 32.62 -34.65 1.72
C CYS A 15 31.92 -33.51 2.50
N ILE A 16 32.52 -33.05 3.60
CA ILE A 16 31.98 -31.93 4.38
C ILE A 16 32.05 -30.61 3.59
N SER A 17 33.16 -30.37 2.86
CA SER A 17 33.28 -29.19 2.01
C SER A 17 32.33 -29.21 0.80
N LEU A 18 32.06 -30.38 0.21
CA LEU A 18 31.07 -30.56 -0.83
C LEU A 18 29.63 -30.38 -0.28
N LEU A 19 29.32 -30.87 0.90
CA LEU A 19 28.03 -30.69 1.56
C LEU A 19 27.78 -29.20 1.97
N LEU A 20 28.83 -28.51 2.42
CA LEU A 20 28.76 -27.08 2.73
C LEU A 20 28.63 -26.20 1.48
N GLY A 21 29.19 -26.63 0.34
CA GLY A 21 29.05 -25.92 -0.95
C GLY A 21 27.63 -25.97 -1.56
N PHE A 22 26.77 -26.92 -1.14
CA PHE A 22 25.38 -27.02 -1.60
C PHE A 22 24.38 -26.38 -0.67
N CYS A 23 24.78 -25.82 0.45
CA CYS A 23 23.90 -25.11 1.40
C CYS A 23 23.89 -23.58 1.21
N SER A 24 23.91 -23.06 0.00
CA SER A 24 23.45 -21.69 -0.22
C SER A 24 21.93 -21.71 -0.31
N ALA A 25 21.26 -21.59 0.83
CA ALA A 25 19.83 -21.40 0.88
C ALA A 25 19.52 -19.98 0.39
N GLU A 26 19.37 -19.83 -0.91
CA GLU A 26 18.86 -18.60 -1.51
C GLU A 26 17.35 -18.49 -1.25
N ASP A 27 16.87 -17.28 -0.92
CA ASP A 27 15.44 -17.06 -0.75
C ASP A 27 14.69 -17.33 -2.08
N PRO A 28 13.56 -18.07 -2.05
CA PRO A 28 12.90 -18.53 -3.27
C PRO A 28 12.44 -17.39 -4.18
N PHE A 29 12.48 -17.63 -5.48
CA PHE A 29 11.92 -16.75 -6.49
C PHE A 29 10.45 -17.12 -6.79
N VAL A 30 9.60 -16.09 -6.94
CA VAL A 30 8.21 -16.21 -7.37
C VAL A 30 8.00 -15.30 -8.58
N PHE A 31 7.45 -15.86 -9.65
CA PHE A 31 7.32 -15.19 -10.93
C PHE A 31 5.85 -14.89 -11.25
N TYR A 32 5.60 -13.70 -11.77
CA TYR A 32 4.31 -13.26 -12.28
C TYR A 32 4.47 -12.61 -13.64
N ASP A 33 3.52 -12.90 -14.55
CA ASP A 33 3.35 -12.20 -15.81
C ASP A 33 2.04 -11.42 -15.77
N PHE A 34 2.12 -10.10 -15.94
CA PHE A 34 0.98 -9.19 -15.93
C PHE A 34 0.79 -8.57 -17.30
N GLU A 35 -0.24 -8.98 -18.02
CA GLU A 35 -0.71 -8.29 -19.19
C GLU A 35 -1.72 -7.23 -18.75
N VAL A 36 -1.34 -5.95 -18.86
CA VAL A 36 -2.17 -4.80 -18.50
C VAL A 36 -2.84 -4.28 -19.76
N SER A 37 -4.16 -4.44 -19.84
CA SER A 37 -4.94 -4.11 -21.04
C SER A 37 -6.29 -3.48 -20.68
N TYR A 38 -6.87 -2.77 -21.64
CA TYR A 38 -8.28 -2.38 -21.53
C TYR A 38 -9.18 -3.59 -21.80
N ILE A 39 -10.16 -3.75 -20.94
CA ILE A 39 -11.21 -4.75 -21.07
C ILE A 39 -12.58 -4.09 -20.85
N THR A 40 -13.64 -4.71 -21.35
CA THR A 40 -15.01 -4.30 -21.07
C THR A 40 -15.52 -5.00 -19.82
N ALA A 41 -16.08 -4.23 -18.88
CA ALA A 41 -16.72 -4.72 -17.66
C ALA A 41 -17.90 -3.83 -17.27
N SER A 42 -18.72 -4.30 -16.34
CA SER A 42 -19.89 -3.56 -15.84
C SER A 42 -19.86 -3.44 -14.31
N PRO A 43 -18.90 -2.69 -13.73
CA PRO A 43 -18.68 -2.65 -12.28
C PRO A 43 -19.92 -2.24 -11.46
N LEU A 44 -20.67 -1.26 -11.95
CA LEU A 44 -21.94 -0.77 -11.35
C LEU A 44 -23.17 -1.18 -12.17
N GLY A 45 -23.08 -2.28 -12.94
CA GLY A 45 -24.11 -2.65 -13.90
C GLY A 45 -24.14 -1.77 -15.16
N VAL A 46 -23.17 -0.87 -15.31
CA VAL A 46 -22.99 0.01 -16.48
C VAL A 46 -21.75 -0.43 -17.24
N GLU A 47 -21.92 -0.81 -18.51
CA GLU A 47 -20.81 -1.22 -19.36
C GLU A 47 -19.82 -0.07 -19.57
N GLN A 48 -18.55 -0.32 -19.31
CA GLN A 48 -17.47 0.64 -19.50
C GLN A 48 -16.12 -0.04 -19.75
N GLN A 49 -15.19 0.71 -20.30
CA GLN A 49 -13.82 0.29 -20.45
C GLN A 49 -13.10 0.41 -19.10
N VAL A 50 -12.49 -0.67 -18.63
CA VAL A 50 -11.66 -0.70 -17.42
C VAL A 50 -10.26 -1.22 -17.73
N ILE A 51 -9.30 -0.94 -16.85
CA ILE A 51 -7.96 -1.54 -16.92
C ILE A 51 -8.01 -2.87 -16.18
N GLY A 52 -7.78 -3.95 -16.94
CA GLY A 52 -7.67 -5.30 -16.40
C GLY A 52 -6.22 -5.79 -16.36
N ILE A 53 -5.97 -6.77 -15.50
CA ILE A 53 -4.71 -7.52 -15.43
C ILE A 53 -5.02 -8.97 -15.80
N ASN A 54 -4.37 -9.48 -16.85
CA ASN A 54 -4.62 -10.83 -17.37
C ASN A 54 -6.12 -11.07 -17.68
N GLY A 55 -6.78 -10.07 -18.24
CA GLY A 55 -8.21 -10.11 -18.59
C GLY A 55 -9.17 -10.07 -17.39
N LYS A 56 -8.69 -9.78 -16.16
CA LYS A 56 -9.49 -9.75 -14.94
C LYS A 56 -9.60 -8.35 -14.35
N PHE A 57 -10.75 -8.05 -13.73
CA PHE A 57 -11.02 -6.86 -12.94
C PHE A 57 -11.83 -7.24 -11.69
N PRO A 58 -11.34 -7.00 -10.46
CA PRO A 58 -9.95 -6.64 -10.11
C PRO A 58 -8.93 -7.65 -10.64
N GLY A 59 -7.66 -7.23 -10.72
CA GLY A 59 -6.55 -8.08 -11.12
C GLY A 59 -6.27 -9.22 -10.13
N PRO A 60 -5.42 -10.20 -10.48
CA PRO A 60 -5.13 -11.37 -9.65
C PRO A 60 -4.43 -10.96 -8.34
N THR A 61 -4.71 -11.67 -7.26
CA THR A 61 -3.96 -11.54 -6.01
C THR A 61 -2.61 -12.23 -6.13
N MET A 62 -1.54 -11.50 -5.85
CA MET A 62 -0.21 -12.07 -5.67
C MET A 62 -0.10 -12.71 -4.29
N ASN A 63 0.30 -13.98 -4.25
CA ASN A 63 0.48 -14.74 -3.00
C ASN A 63 1.95 -15.13 -2.86
N VAL A 64 2.64 -14.53 -1.90
CA VAL A 64 4.07 -14.72 -1.66
C VAL A 64 4.34 -14.97 -0.17
N THR A 65 5.51 -15.50 0.14
CA THR A 65 5.97 -15.69 1.52
C THR A 65 7.06 -14.67 1.84
N THR A 66 7.14 -14.24 3.09
CA THR A 66 8.18 -13.31 3.56
C THR A 66 9.57 -13.76 3.08
N ASN A 67 10.36 -12.81 2.62
CA ASN A 67 11.68 -12.95 2.00
C ASN A 67 11.69 -13.58 0.60
N ASN A 68 10.55 -13.92 -0.03
CA ASN A 68 10.59 -14.29 -1.44
C ASN A 68 11.17 -13.16 -2.31
N ASN A 69 11.94 -13.55 -3.31
CA ASN A 69 12.31 -12.69 -4.43
C ASN A 69 11.16 -12.69 -5.44
N VAL A 70 10.54 -11.55 -5.63
CA VAL A 70 9.36 -11.40 -6.50
C VAL A 70 9.81 -10.82 -7.82
N VAL A 71 9.44 -11.49 -8.90
CA VAL A 71 9.72 -11.07 -10.27
C VAL A 71 8.39 -10.90 -10.99
N VAL A 72 8.08 -9.68 -11.40
CA VAL A 72 6.83 -9.37 -12.12
C VAL A 72 7.16 -8.75 -13.46
N ASN A 73 6.91 -9.49 -14.52
CA ASN A 73 7.01 -8.98 -15.88
C ASN A 73 5.69 -8.31 -16.26
N VAL A 74 5.73 -7.00 -16.46
CA VAL A 74 4.55 -6.18 -16.79
C VAL A 74 4.56 -5.83 -18.27
N HIS A 75 3.62 -6.38 -19.01
CA HIS A 75 3.37 -6.04 -20.43
C HIS A 75 2.33 -4.94 -20.53
N ASN A 76 2.75 -3.75 -20.94
CA ASN A 76 1.85 -2.65 -21.17
C ASN A 76 1.15 -2.79 -22.53
N LYS A 77 -0.10 -3.25 -22.54
CA LYS A 77 -0.96 -3.33 -23.74
C LYS A 77 -1.88 -2.11 -23.91
N LEU A 78 -1.79 -1.14 -22.99
CA LEU A 78 -2.52 0.12 -23.12
C LEU A 78 -1.96 0.93 -24.31
N ASP A 79 -2.69 1.94 -24.73
CA ASP A 79 -2.24 2.95 -25.71
C ASP A 79 -1.58 4.17 -25.05
N GLU A 80 -1.34 4.11 -23.77
CA GLU A 80 -0.69 5.12 -22.92
C GLU A 80 0.44 4.51 -22.05
N ASP A 81 1.27 5.37 -21.50
CA ASP A 81 2.35 4.97 -20.60
C ASP A 81 1.81 4.36 -19.30
N LEU A 82 2.58 3.47 -18.68
CA LEU A 82 2.19 2.73 -17.46
C LEU A 82 3.32 2.72 -16.44
N LEU A 83 2.98 2.83 -15.17
CA LEU A 83 3.83 2.40 -14.04
C LEU A 83 2.98 1.59 -13.06
N MET A 84 3.51 0.47 -12.59
CA MET A 84 2.87 -0.34 -11.54
C MET A 84 3.54 -0.08 -10.21
N HIS A 85 2.75 0.35 -9.23
CA HIS A 85 3.21 0.59 -7.87
C HIS A 85 2.76 -0.53 -6.94
N TRP A 86 3.66 -0.93 -6.04
CA TRP A 86 3.50 -2.01 -5.06
C TRP A 86 3.28 -1.39 -3.68
N SER A 87 2.05 -0.96 -3.41
CA SER A 87 1.72 -0.17 -2.22
C SER A 87 2.01 -0.93 -0.93
N GLY A 88 2.90 -0.37 -0.12
CA GLY A 88 3.32 -0.91 1.16
C GLY A 88 4.49 -1.89 1.11
N ILE A 89 4.93 -2.30 -0.06
CA ILE A 89 6.14 -3.12 -0.18
C ILE A 89 7.38 -2.24 0.02
N GLN A 90 8.26 -2.66 0.91
CA GLN A 90 9.51 -1.96 1.20
C GLN A 90 10.54 -2.27 0.12
N MET A 91 10.90 -1.26 -0.66
CA MET A 91 11.91 -1.39 -1.72
C MET A 91 13.31 -1.21 -1.15
N ARG A 92 13.69 -2.10 -0.21
CA ARG A 92 14.99 -2.03 0.46
C ARG A 92 16.12 -2.12 -0.55
N LYS A 93 16.98 -1.09 -0.58
CA LYS A 93 18.11 -0.94 -1.51
C LYS A 93 17.75 -0.94 -3.00
N SER A 94 16.46 -0.95 -3.35
CA SER A 94 16.00 -1.08 -4.74
C SER A 94 14.81 -0.16 -5.06
N SER A 95 14.98 1.16 -4.88
CA SER A 95 13.97 2.15 -5.29
C SER A 95 13.67 2.14 -6.80
N TRP A 96 14.52 1.48 -7.59
CA TRP A 96 14.31 1.22 -9.02
C TRP A 96 13.03 0.44 -9.34
N GLN A 97 12.44 -0.22 -8.34
CA GLN A 97 11.30 -1.13 -8.50
C GLN A 97 10.01 -0.56 -7.92
N ASP A 98 10.02 0.68 -7.45
CA ASP A 98 8.89 1.27 -6.72
C ASP A 98 7.68 1.60 -7.60
N GLY A 99 7.92 1.87 -8.89
CA GLY A 99 6.84 2.13 -9.84
C GLY A 99 6.19 3.51 -9.72
N LEU A 100 6.94 4.53 -9.32
CA LEU A 100 6.51 5.92 -9.23
C LEU A 100 7.36 6.85 -10.10
N LEU A 101 6.78 7.96 -10.56
CA LEU A 101 7.49 8.93 -11.40
C LEU A 101 8.76 9.52 -10.78
N GLY A 102 8.86 9.57 -9.45
CA GLY A 102 10.07 10.03 -8.75
C GLY A 102 11.25 9.06 -8.86
N THR A 103 10.98 7.76 -9.05
CA THR A 103 11.98 6.68 -9.03
C THR A 103 12.16 6.01 -10.38
N ASN A 104 11.10 5.90 -11.18
CA ASN A 104 11.05 5.15 -12.43
C ASN A 104 10.63 5.99 -13.62
N CYS A 105 11.14 5.64 -14.79
CA CYS A 105 10.54 6.04 -16.05
C CYS A 105 9.30 5.19 -16.35
N PRO A 106 8.27 5.77 -16.97
CA PRO A 106 7.11 4.99 -17.42
C PRO A 106 7.48 3.89 -18.41
N ILE A 107 6.71 2.80 -18.39
CA ILE A 107 6.73 1.73 -19.39
C ILE A 107 5.94 2.24 -20.60
N PRO A 108 6.57 2.48 -21.76
CA PRO A 108 5.85 2.98 -22.92
C PRO A 108 4.74 2.01 -23.38
N SER A 109 3.75 2.54 -24.11
CA SER A 109 2.76 1.71 -24.79
C SER A 109 3.41 0.62 -25.62
N LYS A 110 2.89 -0.63 -25.53
CA LYS A 110 3.38 -1.84 -26.24
C LYS A 110 4.76 -2.34 -25.80
N TRP A 111 5.33 -1.75 -24.73
CA TRP A 111 6.57 -2.24 -24.11
C TRP A 111 6.28 -3.10 -22.89
N ASN A 112 7.34 -3.68 -22.31
CA ASN A 112 7.32 -4.37 -21.03
C ASN A 112 8.46 -3.92 -20.14
N TRP A 113 8.27 -4.16 -18.85
CA TRP A 113 9.29 -3.96 -17.82
C TRP A 113 9.19 -5.09 -16.80
N THR A 114 10.32 -5.62 -16.36
CA THR A 114 10.37 -6.63 -15.31
C THR A 114 10.77 -5.98 -14.00
N TYR A 115 9.83 -5.92 -13.07
CA TYR A 115 10.08 -5.55 -11.69
C TYR A 115 10.69 -6.73 -10.93
N GLN A 116 11.72 -6.46 -10.13
CA GLN A 116 12.37 -7.47 -9.30
C GLN A 116 12.66 -6.90 -7.92
N PHE A 117 11.98 -7.41 -6.90
CA PHE A 117 12.11 -6.94 -5.53
C PHE A 117 11.95 -8.10 -4.55
N GLN A 118 12.43 -7.91 -3.32
CA GLN A 118 12.29 -8.89 -2.25
C GLN A 118 11.29 -8.36 -1.22
N VAL A 119 10.33 -9.21 -0.79
CA VAL A 119 9.43 -8.90 0.33
C VAL A 119 10.14 -9.16 1.66
N LYS A 120 11.26 -8.45 1.85
CA LYS A 120 12.23 -8.67 2.92
C LYS A 120 11.67 -8.32 4.29
N ASP A 121 11.58 -9.33 5.17
CA ASP A 121 11.08 -9.21 6.53
C ASP A 121 9.69 -8.53 6.62
N GLN A 122 8.85 -8.71 5.61
CA GLN A 122 7.47 -8.23 5.58
C GLN A 122 6.49 -9.40 5.61
N ILE A 123 5.35 -9.15 6.22
CA ILE A 123 4.17 -10.01 6.23
C ILE A 123 2.94 -9.14 6.07
N GLY A 124 1.78 -9.74 5.81
CA GLY A 124 0.49 -9.05 5.86
C GLY A 124 -0.14 -8.82 4.49
N SER A 125 -0.92 -7.77 4.40
CA SER A 125 -1.80 -7.52 3.25
C SER A 125 -1.49 -6.17 2.64
N PHE A 126 -1.27 -6.19 1.35
CA PHE A 126 -0.92 -5.04 0.52
C PHE A 126 -1.67 -5.11 -0.80
N PHE A 127 -1.45 -4.16 -1.69
CA PHE A 127 -2.04 -4.19 -3.02
C PHE A 127 -1.15 -3.45 -4.04
N TYR A 128 -1.36 -3.74 -5.31
CA TYR A 128 -0.71 -3.04 -6.42
C TYR A 128 -1.71 -2.26 -7.25
N PHE A 129 -1.25 -1.22 -7.93
CA PHE A 129 -2.09 -0.41 -8.82
C PHE A 129 -1.27 0.40 -9.82
N PRO A 130 -1.86 0.83 -10.96
CA PRO A 130 -1.20 1.73 -11.89
C PRO A 130 -1.13 3.15 -11.32
N SER A 131 0.09 3.72 -11.28
CA SER A 131 0.36 4.99 -10.58
C SER A 131 0.31 6.24 -11.47
N LEU A 132 0.14 6.07 -12.80
CA LEU A 132 0.14 7.18 -13.75
C LEU A 132 -1.25 7.67 -14.12
N HIS A 133 -1.33 8.91 -14.57
CA HIS A 133 -2.45 9.51 -15.31
C HIS A 133 -3.84 9.26 -14.75
N PHE A 134 -3.94 8.97 -13.45
CA PHE A 134 -5.20 8.63 -12.81
C PHE A 134 -5.75 7.24 -13.22
N GLN A 135 -4.93 6.38 -13.81
CA GLN A 135 -5.29 5.04 -14.29
C GLN A 135 -5.93 4.16 -13.21
N ARG A 136 -5.53 4.32 -11.95
CA ARG A 136 -6.14 3.61 -10.81
C ARG A 136 -7.66 3.80 -10.75
N ALA A 137 -8.18 4.94 -11.19
CA ALA A 137 -9.62 5.20 -11.28
C ALA A 137 -10.34 4.32 -12.32
N ALA A 138 -9.60 3.74 -13.25
CA ALA A 138 -10.13 2.80 -14.25
C ALA A 138 -9.85 1.34 -13.90
N GLY A 139 -9.16 1.05 -12.80
CA GLY A 139 -8.82 -0.33 -12.41
C GLY A 139 -7.33 -0.62 -12.35
N GLY A 140 -6.92 -1.78 -12.84
CA GLY A 140 -5.52 -2.22 -12.87
C GLY A 140 -4.93 -2.56 -11.50
N PHE A 141 -5.75 -2.66 -10.47
CA PHE A 141 -5.35 -2.99 -9.11
C PHE A 141 -5.64 -4.44 -8.75
N GLY A 142 -4.85 -4.97 -7.81
CA GLY A 142 -5.03 -6.30 -7.24
C GLY A 142 -4.29 -6.45 -5.91
N GLY A 143 -4.59 -7.51 -5.17
CA GLY A 143 -4.02 -7.75 -3.84
C GLY A 143 -2.60 -8.29 -3.88
N ILE A 144 -1.88 -8.06 -2.78
CA ILE A 144 -0.63 -8.72 -2.46
C ILE A 144 -0.76 -9.29 -1.05
N THR A 145 -0.68 -10.60 -0.93
CA THR A 145 -0.62 -11.31 0.34
C THR A 145 0.79 -11.78 0.58
N VAL A 146 1.40 -11.33 1.68
CA VAL A 146 2.72 -11.79 2.12
C VAL A 146 2.52 -12.66 3.35
N ASN A 147 2.68 -13.96 3.18
CA ASN A 147 2.52 -14.94 4.24
C ASN A 147 3.74 -14.99 5.16
N ASN A 148 3.52 -15.38 6.40
CA ASN A 148 4.60 -15.77 7.29
C ASN A 148 5.20 -17.11 6.84
N ARG A 149 6.44 -17.40 7.24
CA ARG A 149 6.99 -18.76 7.12
C ARG A 149 6.26 -19.69 8.08
N GLU A 150 5.96 -20.90 7.66
CA GLU A 150 5.20 -21.89 8.47
C GLU A 150 5.82 -22.15 9.85
N ILE A 151 7.15 -22.09 9.96
CA ILE A 151 7.89 -22.28 11.22
C ILE A 151 7.74 -21.10 12.20
N ILE A 152 7.23 -19.95 11.76
CA ILE A 152 7.06 -18.76 12.60
C ILE A 152 5.62 -18.71 13.08
N PRO A 153 5.37 -18.81 14.39
CA PRO A 153 4.01 -18.79 14.92
C PRO A 153 3.33 -17.44 14.65
N ILE A 154 2.06 -17.52 14.29
CA ILE A 154 1.16 -16.35 14.20
C ILE A 154 0.50 -16.13 15.55
N PRO A 155 0.12 -14.88 15.91
CA PRO A 155 -0.44 -14.56 17.24
C PRO A 155 -1.95 -14.84 17.35
N PHE A 156 -2.49 -15.75 16.56
CA PHE A 156 -3.89 -16.19 16.55
C PHE A 156 -3.96 -17.62 15.99
N ASP A 157 -5.09 -18.29 16.23
CA ASP A 157 -5.32 -19.63 15.70
C ASP A 157 -5.28 -19.61 14.15
N THR A 158 -4.74 -20.67 13.57
CA THR A 158 -4.63 -20.79 12.11
C THR A 158 -6.02 -20.68 11.47
N PRO A 159 -6.25 -19.67 10.61
CA PRO A 159 -7.53 -19.53 9.94
C PRO A 159 -7.81 -20.71 9.00
N ASP A 160 -9.09 -21.07 8.85
CA ASP A 160 -9.55 -22.08 7.89
C ASP A 160 -9.40 -21.60 6.42
N GLY A 161 -9.16 -20.31 6.19
CA GLY A 161 -8.89 -19.73 4.89
C GLY A 161 -8.60 -18.24 4.93
N ASP A 162 -8.05 -17.74 3.83
CA ASP A 162 -7.77 -16.33 3.59
C ASP A 162 -8.66 -15.80 2.45
N ILE A 163 -9.28 -14.65 2.67
CA ILE A 163 -10.17 -14.01 1.70
C ILE A 163 -9.73 -12.56 1.50
N THR A 164 -9.38 -12.19 0.28
CA THR A 164 -9.03 -10.81 -0.08
C THR A 164 -10.26 -10.07 -0.59
N ILE A 165 -10.53 -8.90 -0.03
CA ILE A 165 -11.62 -8.02 -0.41
C ILE A 165 -11.04 -6.66 -0.78
N MET A 166 -11.37 -6.17 -1.97
CA MET A 166 -11.03 -4.85 -2.44
C MET A 166 -12.27 -3.98 -2.44
N ILE A 167 -12.23 -2.89 -1.70
CA ILE A 167 -13.30 -1.90 -1.67
C ILE A 167 -12.80 -0.59 -2.26
N GLY A 168 -13.70 0.19 -2.88
CA GLY A 168 -13.30 1.48 -3.43
C GLY A 168 -14.46 2.25 -4.05
N ASP A 169 -14.34 3.56 -4.04
CA ASP A 169 -15.22 4.44 -4.80
C ASP A 169 -15.00 4.25 -6.30
N TRP A 170 -16.08 4.41 -7.06
CA TRP A 170 -16.06 4.18 -8.50
C TRP A 170 -16.83 5.25 -9.26
N TYR A 171 -16.30 5.60 -10.43
CA TYR A 171 -16.86 6.57 -11.36
C TYR A 171 -17.11 5.92 -12.72
N THR A 172 -18.26 6.14 -13.31
CA THR A 172 -18.58 5.63 -14.67
C THR A 172 -17.85 6.41 -15.77
N ARG A 173 -17.31 7.58 -15.44
CA ARG A 173 -16.46 8.36 -16.33
C ARG A 173 -15.07 7.75 -16.43
N ASN A 174 -14.52 7.77 -17.63
CA ASN A 174 -13.18 7.27 -17.90
C ASN A 174 -12.11 8.11 -17.13
N HIS A 175 -10.99 7.50 -16.78
CA HIS A 175 -9.93 8.09 -15.96
C HIS A 175 -9.31 9.37 -16.56
N THR A 176 -9.21 9.45 -17.91
CA THR A 176 -8.70 10.64 -18.58
C THR A 176 -9.67 11.82 -18.45
N ALA A 177 -10.99 11.58 -18.50
CA ALA A 177 -12.00 12.60 -18.27
C ALA A 177 -12.03 13.05 -16.79
N LEU A 178 -11.83 12.11 -15.85
CA LEU A 178 -11.69 12.43 -14.43
C LEU A 178 -10.44 13.29 -14.20
N ARG A 179 -9.31 12.92 -14.80
CA ARG A 179 -8.07 13.70 -14.72
C ARG A 179 -8.26 15.10 -15.29
N LYS A 180 -8.89 15.22 -16.46
CA LYS A 180 -9.20 16.52 -17.07
C LYS A 180 -10.10 17.38 -16.17
N THR A 181 -11.07 16.79 -15.49
CA THR A 181 -11.93 17.52 -14.55
C THR A 181 -11.11 18.20 -13.45
N LEU A 182 -10.10 17.50 -12.88
CA LEU A 182 -9.20 18.05 -11.88
C LEU A 182 -8.26 19.11 -12.48
N ASP A 183 -7.70 18.86 -13.67
CA ASP A 183 -6.85 19.81 -14.37
C ASP A 183 -7.59 21.12 -14.74
N ASP A 184 -8.89 21.03 -15.02
CA ASP A 184 -9.78 22.19 -15.22
C ASP A 184 -10.13 22.94 -13.92
N GLY A 185 -9.64 22.47 -12.76
CA GLY A 185 -9.88 23.09 -11.46
C GLY A 185 -11.26 22.79 -10.87
N LYS A 186 -11.88 21.66 -11.27
CA LYS A 186 -13.17 21.21 -10.81
C LYS A 186 -13.03 20.02 -9.86
N SER A 187 -13.98 19.85 -8.95
CA SER A 187 -14.08 18.64 -8.11
C SER A 187 -14.60 17.46 -8.94
N LEU A 188 -14.16 16.25 -8.58
CA LEU A 188 -14.71 15.01 -9.17
C LEU A 188 -16.19 14.83 -8.87
N GLY A 189 -16.68 15.42 -7.78
CA GLY A 189 -18.05 15.22 -7.27
C GLY A 189 -18.17 13.89 -6.52
N MET A 190 -19.42 13.54 -6.22
CA MET A 190 -19.78 12.28 -5.57
C MET A 190 -19.47 11.11 -6.51
N PRO A 191 -18.89 9.99 -6.02
CA PRO A 191 -18.71 8.80 -6.82
C PRO A 191 -20.05 8.22 -7.28
N ASP A 192 -20.05 7.52 -8.39
CA ASP A 192 -21.25 6.87 -8.94
C ASP A 192 -21.60 5.58 -8.19
N GLY A 193 -20.68 5.02 -7.42
CA GLY A 193 -20.91 3.88 -6.57
C GLY A 193 -19.70 3.51 -5.74
N VAL A 194 -19.85 2.46 -4.94
CA VAL A 194 -18.77 1.80 -4.20
C VAL A 194 -18.75 0.35 -4.64
N LEU A 195 -17.55 -0.14 -4.98
CA LEU A 195 -17.34 -1.51 -5.38
C LEU A 195 -16.80 -2.35 -4.21
N ILE A 196 -17.23 -3.60 -4.19
CA ILE A 196 -16.64 -4.69 -3.40
C ILE A 196 -16.21 -5.75 -4.42
N ASN A 197 -14.91 -6.04 -4.51
CA ASN A 197 -14.33 -6.93 -5.52
C ASN A 197 -14.81 -6.65 -6.97
N GLY A 198 -14.90 -5.38 -7.31
CA GLY A 198 -15.25 -4.95 -8.67
C GLY A 198 -16.75 -4.89 -8.98
N LYS A 199 -17.64 -5.17 -8.02
CA LYS A 199 -19.09 -5.13 -8.20
C LYS A 199 -19.76 -4.23 -7.16
N GLY A 200 -20.86 -3.58 -7.53
CA GLY A 200 -21.66 -2.75 -6.63
C GLY A 200 -22.86 -2.12 -7.33
N PRO A 201 -23.82 -1.57 -6.57
CA PRO A 201 -24.99 -0.90 -7.15
C PRO A 201 -24.66 0.55 -7.55
N TYR A 202 -25.26 1.01 -8.64
CA TYR A 202 -25.14 2.39 -9.09
C TYR A 202 -25.89 3.35 -8.16
N ARG A 203 -25.21 4.39 -7.67
CA ARG A 203 -25.76 5.50 -6.85
C ARG A 203 -26.67 5.07 -5.68
N TYR A 204 -26.31 3.99 -5.03
CA TYR A 204 -27.07 3.44 -3.93
C TYR A 204 -26.79 4.16 -2.60
N ASN A 205 -27.87 4.53 -1.89
CA ASN A 205 -27.82 5.28 -0.63
C ASN A 205 -28.30 4.49 0.61
N ASN A 206 -28.38 3.17 0.52
CA ASN A 206 -28.80 2.20 1.55
C ASN A 206 -30.25 2.28 2.08
N SER A 207 -31.15 2.95 1.38
CA SER A 207 -32.58 2.94 1.75
C SER A 207 -33.23 1.56 1.55
N LEU A 208 -32.87 0.88 0.45
CA LEU A 208 -33.28 -0.49 0.14
C LEU A 208 -32.16 -1.16 -0.65
N VAL A 209 -31.90 -2.46 -0.45
CA VAL A 209 -30.95 -3.20 -1.29
C VAL A 209 -31.56 -3.43 -2.67
N PRO A 210 -30.98 -2.89 -3.76
CA PRO A 210 -31.54 -3.05 -5.09
C PRO A 210 -31.56 -4.51 -5.54
N ASP A 211 -32.70 -4.94 -6.09
CA ASP A 211 -32.82 -6.26 -6.72
C ASP A 211 -32.22 -6.28 -8.13
N GLY A 212 -31.91 -7.48 -8.64
CA GLY A 212 -31.45 -7.67 -10.01
C GLY A 212 -29.98 -7.28 -10.26
N ILE A 213 -29.24 -6.94 -9.21
CA ILE A 213 -27.80 -6.67 -9.28
C ILE A 213 -27.02 -7.97 -9.09
N ASP A 214 -25.99 -8.19 -9.92
CA ASP A 214 -25.02 -9.27 -9.72
C ASP A 214 -24.00 -8.86 -8.65
N TYR A 215 -24.38 -9.06 -7.37
CA TYR A 215 -23.51 -8.77 -6.24
C TYR A 215 -22.34 -9.75 -6.15
N GLU A 216 -21.20 -9.25 -5.69
CA GLU A 216 -20.11 -10.13 -5.28
C GLU A 216 -20.58 -11.07 -4.17
N THR A 217 -20.22 -12.34 -4.28
CA THR A 217 -20.60 -13.37 -3.31
C THR A 217 -19.37 -14.07 -2.77
N ILE A 218 -19.18 -13.95 -1.46
CA ILE A 218 -18.09 -14.60 -0.72
C ILE A 218 -18.67 -15.78 0.03
N THR A 219 -18.24 -16.99 -0.35
CA THR A 219 -18.77 -18.24 0.23
C THR A 219 -17.90 -18.69 1.38
N VAL A 220 -18.52 -18.99 2.52
CA VAL A 220 -17.88 -19.46 3.75
C VAL A 220 -18.58 -20.70 4.31
N HIS A 221 -17.86 -21.51 5.08
CA HIS A 221 -18.43 -22.67 5.78
C HIS A 221 -18.84 -22.27 7.19
N PRO A 222 -20.01 -22.69 7.69
CA PRO A 222 -20.44 -22.43 9.06
C PRO A 222 -19.45 -22.97 10.11
N GLY A 223 -19.28 -22.23 11.20
CA GLY A 223 -18.42 -22.62 12.32
C GLY A 223 -16.92 -22.55 12.04
N LYS A 224 -16.51 -21.89 10.95
CA LYS A 224 -15.13 -21.70 10.55
C LYS A 224 -14.66 -20.28 10.84
N THR A 225 -13.36 -20.10 10.92
CA THR A 225 -12.74 -18.77 11.09
C THR A 225 -11.89 -18.45 9.87
N TYR A 226 -12.19 -17.32 9.23
CA TYR A 226 -11.47 -16.85 8.05
C TYR A 226 -10.69 -15.59 8.37
N ARG A 227 -9.48 -15.45 7.80
CA ARG A 227 -8.79 -14.18 7.76
C ARG A 227 -9.27 -13.40 6.55
N ILE A 228 -9.95 -12.30 6.82
CA ILE A 228 -10.44 -11.39 5.78
C ILE A 228 -9.46 -10.22 5.66
N ARG A 229 -8.96 -9.98 4.46
CA ARG A 229 -8.00 -8.92 4.12
C ARG A 229 -8.70 -7.87 3.28
N VAL A 230 -8.93 -6.69 3.83
CA VAL A 230 -9.69 -5.63 3.16
C VAL A 230 -8.78 -4.46 2.85
N SER A 231 -8.70 -4.08 1.56
CA SER A 231 -7.94 -2.93 1.08
C SER A 231 -8.87 -1.89 0.44
N ASN A 232 -8.74 -0.63 0.83
CA ASN A 232 -9.39 0.47 0.13
C ASN A 232 -8.52 0.91 -1.06
N VAL A 233 -8.88 0.41 -2.23
CA VAL A 233 -8.19 0.69 -3.50
C VAL A 233 -8.79 1.87 -4.26
N GLY A 234 -9.78 2.55 -3.71
CA GLY A 234 -10.42 3.74 -4.27
C GLY A 234 -9.46 4.92 -4.42
N ILE A 235 -9.98 6.03 -4.95
CA ILE A 235 -9.17 7.21 -5.28
C ILE A 235 -9.43 8.42 -4.38
N SER A 236 -10.59 8.49 -3.73
CA SER A 236 -10.97 9.70 -2.97
C SER A 236 -11.81 9.48 -1.73
N THR A 237 -12.45 8.31 -1.55
CA THR A 237 -13.48 8.12 -0.53
C THR A 237 -13.03 7.15 0.56
N SER A 238 -13.02 7.61 1.81
CA SER A 238 -12.92 6.73 2.97
C SER A 238 -14.21 5.93 3.14
N LEU A 239 -14.09 4.66 3.49
CA LEU A 239 -15.22 3.74 3.57
C LEU A 239 -15.30 3.11 4.96
N ASN A 240 -16.51 2.94 5.47
CA ASN A 240 -16.76 2.10 6.63
C ASN A 240 -17.15 0.71 6.17
N PHE A 241 -16.36 -0.30 6.55
CA PHE A 241 -16.57 -1.70 6.22
C PHE A 241 -17.19 -2.45 7.40
N ARG A 242 -18.21 -3.24 7.15
CA ARG A 242 -18.92 -4.04 8.16
C ARG A 242 -19.63 -5.24 7.53
N ILE A 243 -19.89 -6.25 8.35
CA ILE A 243 -20.61 -7.46 7.94
C ILE A 243 -21.82 -7.62 8.87
N GLN A 244 -23.00 -7.79 8.30
CA GLN A 244 -24.25 -7.95 9.05
C GLN A 244 -24.13 -9.06 10.09
N SER A 245 -24.47 -8.75 11.34
CA SER A 245 -24.46 -9.66 12.50
C SER A 245 -23.10 -10.26 12.87
N HIS A 246 -22.00 -9.84 12.28
CA HIS A 246 -20.67 -10.37 12.59
C HIS A 246 -19.76 -9.29 13.20
N ASN A 247 -18.91 -9.73 14.11
CA ASN A 247 -17.80 -8.91 14.62
C ASN A 247 -16.54 -9.13 13.78
N LEU A 248 -15.70 -8.11 13.74
CA LEU A 248 -14.43 -8.10 13.04
C LEU A 248 -13.31 -8.09 14.09
N LEU A 249 -12.68 -9.23 14.35
CA LEU A 249 -11.56 -9.32 15.28
C LEU A 249 -10.29 -8.87 14.56
N LEU A 250 -9.91 -7.60 14.72
CA LEU A 250 -8.74 -7.04 14.05
C LEU A 250 -7.47 -7.78 14.50
N ALA A 251 -6.69 -8.26 13.54
CA ALA A 251 -5.47 -9.04 13.77
C ALA A 251 -4.23 -8.40 13.13
N GLU A 252 -4.39 -7.68 12.03
CA GLU A 252 -3.29 -7.07 11.29
C GLU A 252 -3.70 -5.71 10.70
N THR A 253 -2.74 -4.80 10.60
CA THR A 253 -2.83 -3.62 9.75
C THR A 253 -1.64 -3.64 8.80
N GLU A 254 -1.91 -3.70 7.49
CA GLU A 254 -0.84 -3.76 6.48
C GLU A 254 0.18 -4.86 6.82
N GLY A 255 1.39 -4.54 7.24
CA GLY A 255 2.47 -5.47 7.57
C GLY A 255 2.69 -5.73 9.06
N SER A 256 1.76 -5.39 9.94
CA SER A 256 1.95 -5.47 11.38
C SER A 256 0.81 -6.18 12.10
N TYR A 257 1.14 -7.13 12.99
CA TYR A 257 0.16 -7.70 13.90
C TYR A 257 -0.29 -6.67 14.93
N THR A 258 -1.59 -6.65 15.21
CA THR A 258 -2.19 -5.79 16.23
C THR A 258 -2.49 -6.58 17.50
N VAL A 259 -2.60 -5.87 18.61
CA VAL A 259 -3.36 -6.38 19.76
C VAL A 259 -4.78 -6.62 19.25
N GLN A 260 -5.27 -7.83 19.43
CA GLN A 260 -6.58 -8.23 18.89
C GLN A 260 -7.70 -7.49 19.62
N GLN A 261 -8.57 -6.87 18.85
CA GLN A 261 -9.73 -6.15 19.35
C GLN A 261 -10.90 -6.35 18.40
N ASN A 262 -12.10 -6.58 18.97
CA ASN A 262 -13.34 -6.69 18.22
C ASN A 262 -13.87 -5.32 17.82
N TYR A 263 -14.27 -5.22 16.57
CA TYR A 263 -14.98 -4.08 16.01
C TYR A 263 -16.29 -4.53 15.36
N THR A 264 -17.33 -3.73 15.46
CA THR A 264 -18.57 -3.93 14.69
C THR A 264 -18.44 -3.42 13.27
N SER A 265 -17.53 -2.48 13.04
CA SER A 265 -17.17 -1.95 11.73
C SER A 265 -15.77 -1.34 11.76
N LEU A 266 -15.17 -1.15 10.60
CA LEU A 266 -13.85 -0.54 10.45
C LEU A 266 -13.90 0.58 9.42
N ASP A 267 -13.42 1.78 9.79
CA ASP A 267 -13.16 2.84 8.83
C ASP A 267 -11.83 2.55 8.13
N ILE A 268 -11.88 2.43 6.81
CA ILE A 268 -10.74 2.10 5.97
C ILE A 268 -10.54 3.26 4.99
N HIS A 269 -9.47 4.02 5.21
CA HIS A 269 -9.12 5.15 4.36
C HIS A 269 -8.46 4.70 3.06
N VAL A 270 -8.47 5.56 2.05
CA VAL A 270 -7.83 5.27 0.76
C VAL A 270 -6.36 4.88 0.96
N GLY A 271 -5.97 3.74 0.41
CA GLY A 271 -4.62 3.20 0.54
C GLY A 271 -4.35 2.35 1.78
N GLN A 272 -5.29 2.26 2.72
CA GLN A 272 -5.16 1.42 3.91
C GLN A 272 -5.61 -0.01 3.67
N THR A 273 -4.99 -0.94 4.39
CA THR A 273 -5.37 -2.35 4.44
C THR A 273 -5.47 -2.82 5.88
N TYR A 274 -6.52 -3.57 6.17
CA TYR A 274 -6.74 -4.25 7.45
C TYR A 274 -7.01 -5.73 7.23
N SER A 275 -6.51 -6.56 8.16
CA SER A 275 -6.87 -7.98 8.20
C SER A 275 -7.52 -8.30 9.53
N PHE A 276 -8.65 -8.96 9.49
CA PHE A 276 -9.39 -9.39 10.67
C PHE A 276 -9.81 -10.84 10.57
N LEU A 277 -10.04 -11.46 11.71
CA LEU A 277 -10.60 -12.78 11.81
C LEU A 277 -12.12 -12.68 11.86
N LEU A 278 -12.77 -13.40 10.98
CA LEU A 278 -14.23 -13.54 10.90
C LEU A 278 -14.62 -14.95 11.28
N THR A 279 -15.27 -15.11 12.43
CA THR A 279 -15.87 -16.38 12.82
C THR A 279 -17.29 -16.46 12.26
N THR A 280 -17.59 -17.54 11.53
CA THR A 280 -18.89 -17.77 10.90
C THR A 280 -19.82 -18.52 11.84
N ASP A 281 -20.18 -17.88 12.94
CA ASP A 281 -20.95 -18.41 14.06
C ASP A 281 -22.44 -18.05 14.03
N GLN A 282 -22.90 -17.41 12.95
CA GLN A 282 -24.28 -16.98 12.81
C GLN A 282 -25.18 -18.11 12.25
N ASN A 283 -26.47 -17.82 12.11
CA ASN A 283 -27.43 -18.81 11.60
C ASN A 283 -27.06 -19.30 10.19
N ALA A 284 -26.65 -20.54 10.08
CA ALA A 284 -26.18 -21.17 8.85
C ALA A 284 -27.25 -21.32 7.75
N SER A 285 -28.52 -21.08 8.06
CA SER A 285 -29.61 -21.15 7.07
C SER A 285 -29.82 -19.87 6.29
N SER A 286 -29.13 -18.78 6.65
CA SER A 286 -29.24 -17.45 6.04
C SER A 286 -27.91 -16.96 5.49
N ASP A 287 -27.96 -16.12 4.46
CA ASP A 287 -26.84 -15.31 3.99
C ASP A 287 -26.85 -13.94 4.67
N TYR A 288 -25.74 -13.20 4.61
CA TYR A 288 -25.55 -11.93 5.28
C TYR A 288 -25.01 -10.86 4.32
N TYR A 289 -25.26 -9.59 4.60
CA TYR A 289 -24.72 -8.49 3.83
C TYR A 289 -23.31 -8.14 4.27
N ILE A 290 -22.43 -7.91 3.28
CA ILE A 290 -21.16 -7.21 3.44
C ILE A 290 -21.38 -5.81 2.91
N VAL A 291 -21.01 -4.80 3.68
CA VAL A 291 -21.31 -3.40 3.37
C VAL A 291 -20.05 -2.54 3.45
N ALA A 292 -19.85 -1.69 2.46
CA ALA A 292 -18.87 -0.63 2.46
C ALA A 292 -19.57 0.69 2.11
N SER A 293 -19.63 1.65 3.03
CA SER A 293 -20.31 2.93 2.81
C SER A 293 -19.40 4.13 3.02
N ALA A 294 -19.65 5.19 2.24
CA ALA A 294 -18.87 6.42 2.29
C ALA A 294 -18.85 7.06 3.68
N ARG A 295 -17.69 7.54 4.10
CA ARG A 295 -17.47 8.30 5.33
C ARG A 295 -17.01 9.71 4.99
N PHE A 296 -17.13 10.63 5.95
CA PHE A 296 -16.71 12.03 5.82
C PHE A 296 -17.43 12.78 4.68
N VAL A 297 -18.64 12.36 4.38
CA VAL A 297 -19.51 13.01 3.40
C VAL A 297 -20.56 13.86 4.10
N ASN A 298 -20.85 15.03 3.55
CA ASN A 298 -21.95 15.86 4.02
C ASN A 298 -23.25 15.32 3.43
N GLU A 299 -24.06 14.66 4.25
CA GLU A 299 -25.31 14.00 3.82
C GLU A 299 -26.39 14.97 3.32
N THR A 300 -26.26 16.27 3.62
CA THR A 300 -27.15 17.28 3.07
C THR A 300 -26.85 17.62 1.61
N THR A 301 -25.60 17.42 1.18
CA THR A 301 -25.12 17.73 -0.18
C THR A 301 -24.70 16.48 -0.96
N TRP A 302 -24.29 15.44 -0.26
CA TRP A 302 -23.86 14.15 -0.82
C TRP A 302 -24.64 13.02 -0.16
N GLN A 303 -25.18 12.12 -0.97
CA GLN A 303 -25.70 10.86 -0.44
C GLN A 303 -24.54 9.98 0.03
N ARG A 304 -24.76 9.24 1.10
CA ARG A 304 -23.78 8.24 1.59
C ARG A 304 -23.79 7.04 0.66
N VAL A 305 -22.95 7.07 -0.38
CA VAL A 305 -22.86 6.00 -1.37
C VAL A 305 -22.41 4.71 -0.71
N THR A 306 -23.09 3.61 -1.03
CA THR A 306 -22.93 2.32 -0.36
C THR A 306 -22.73 1.20 -1.36
N GLY A 307 -21.66 0.41 -1.16
CA GLY A 307 -21.41 -0.86 -1.82
C GLY A 307 -21.95 -2.02 -0.98
N VAL A 308 -22.47 -3.03 -1.65
CA VAL A 308 -23.04 -4.24 -1.03
C VAL A 308 -22.46 -5.48 -1.71
N ALA A 309 -22.16 -6.49 -0.91
CA ALA A 309 -21.84 -7.86 -1.34
C ALA A 309 -22.53 -8.86 -0.41
N ILE A 310 -22.48 -10.13 -0.74
CA ILE A 310 -23.13 -11.21 -0.01
C ILE A 310 -22.08 -12.12 0.64
N LEU A 311 -22.17 -12.28 1.95
CA LEU A 311 -21.52 -13.38 2.67
C LEU A 311 -22.45 -14.57 2.66
N LYS A 312 -22.12 -15.58 1.86
CA LYS A 312 -22.93 -16.78 1.66
C LYS A 312 -22.43 -17.92 2.51
N TYR A 313 -23.28 -18.46 3.37
CA TYR A 313 -23.00 -19.70 4.08
C TYR A 313 -23.29 -20.89 3.15
N THR A 314 -22.37 -21.85 3.05
CA THR A 314 -22.46 -22.97 2.09
C THR A 314 -23.74 -23.78 2.16
N ASN A 315 -24.38 -23.85 3.33
CA ASN A 315 -25.60 -24.61 3.55
C ASN A 315 -26.85 -23.72 3.57
N SER A 316 -26.71 -22.41 3.34
CA SER A 316 -27.85 -21.51 3.38
C SER A 316 -28.82 -21.76 2.23
N LYS A 317 -30.12 -21.69 2.54
CA LYS A 317 -31.21 -21.68 1.55
C LYS A 317 -31.90 -20.32 1.51
N GLY A 318 -31.62 -19.46 2.49
CA GLY A 318 -32.17 -18.13 2.63
C GLY A 318 -31.24 -17.07 2.06
N LYS A 319 -31.81 -16.14 1.27
CA LYS A 319 -31.09 -14.95 0.83
C LYS A 319 -30.78 -14.03 2.03
N ALA A 320 -29.75 -13.19 1.90
CA ALA A 320 -29.54 -12.08 2.84
C ALA A 320 -30.81 -11.21 2.90
N HIS A 321 -31.23 -10.85 4.09
CA HIS A 321 -32.49 -10.12 4.32
C HIS A 321 -32.38 -9.19 5.53
N GLY A 322 -33.38 -8.35 5.70
CA GLY A 322 -33.41 -7.32 6.74
C GLY A 322 -32.65 -6.06 6.33
N PRO A 323 -32.54 -5.09 7.24
CA PRO A 323 -31.83 -3.85 6.96
C PRO A 323 -30.31 -4.09 6.87
N LEU A 324 -29.64 -3.25 6.09
CA LEU A 324 -28.19 -3.18 6.15
C LEU A 324 -27.73 -2.72 7.55
N PRO A 325 -26.63 -3.22 8.07
CA PRO A 325 -26.07 -2.72 9.32
C PRO A 325 -25.75 -1.23 9.17
N ASP A 326 -26.10 -0.44 10.20
CA ASP A 326 -25.85 1.00 10.20
C ASP A 326 -24.35 1.32 10.28
N PRO A 327 -23.88 2.37 9.59
CA PRO A 327 -22.55 2.91 9.81
C PRO A 327 -22.47 3.60 11.18
N PRO A 328 -21.28 3.87 11.72
CA PRO A 328 -21.14 4.68 12.93
C PRO A 328 -21.83 6.04 12.77
N GLN A 329 -22.60 6.43 13.77
CA GLN A 329 -23.32 7.71 13.81
C GLN A 329 -22.54 8.69 14.69
N ASP A 330 -21.76 9.56 14.07
CA ASP A 330 -21.07 10.65 14.74
C ASP A 330 -21.02 11.89 13.84
N GLN A 331 -20.93 13.03 14.47
CA GLN A 331 -20.93 14.29 13.74
C GLN A 331 -19.70 14.34 12.81
N TYR A 332 -19.94 14.43 11.51
CA TYR A 332 -18.90 14.43 10.47
C TYR A 332 -17.95 13.20 10.48
N ASP A 333 -18.38 12.09 11.08
CA ASP A 333 -17.65 10.82 11.07
C ASP A 333 -16.24 10.85 11.73
N LYS A 334 -15.91 11.90 12.48
CA LYS A 334 -14.54 12.13 12.96
C LYS A 334 -14.23 11.40 14.25
N THR A 335 -15.16 11.41 15.20
CA THR A 335 -14.91 10.88 16.55
C THR A 335 -14.70 9.37 16.51
N TYR A 336 -15.53 8.65 15.79
CA TYR A 336 -15.40 7.20 15.64
C TYR A 336 -14.06 6.82 15.00
N SER A 337 -13.73 7.42 13.86
CA SER A 337 -12.51 7.14 13.11
C SER A 337 -11.24 7.45 13.92
N MET A 338 -11.25 8.56 14.67
CA MET A 338 -10.16 8.94 15.56
C MET A 338 -9.99 7.92 16.71
N ASN A 339 -11.08 7.53 17.35
CA ASN A 339 -11.04 6.56 18.45
C ASN A 339 -10.60 5.19 17.96
N GLN A 340 -11.07 4.75 16.80
CA GLN A 340 -10.59 3.52 16.15
C GLN A 340 -9.08 3.59 15.92
N ALA A 341 -8.58 4.66 15.28
CA ALA A 341 -7.15 4.79 14.99
C ALA A 341 -6.29 4.79 16.26
N ARG A 342 -6.75 5.41 17.34
CA ARG A 342 -6.07 5.42 18.66
C ARG A 342 -6.12 4.07 19.38
N SER A 343 -7.16 3.26 19.15
CA SER A 343 -7.33 1.96 19.80
C SER A 343 -6.46 0.86 19.18
N ILE A 344 -6.03 1.03 17.93
CA ILE A 344 -5.20 0.05 17.22
C ILE A 344 -3.76 0.12 17.74
N ARG A 345 -3.31 -0.96 18.38
CA ARG A 345 -2.01 -1.06 19.02
C ARG A 345 -1.19 -2.20 18.40
N TRP A 346 0.11 -2.03 18.33
CA TRP A 346 1.01 -3.06 17.84
C TRP A 346 1.14 -4.21 18.84
N ASN A 347 1.02 -5.45 18.37
CA ASN A 347 1.32 -6.62 19.18
C ASN A 347 2.84 -6.83 19.24
N VAL A 348 3.47 -6.23 20.24
CA VAL A 348 4.93 -6.27 20.44
C VAL A 348 5.46 -7.66 20.81
N THR A 349 4.59 -8.59 21.20
CA THR A 349 4.95 -9.97 21.57
C THR A 349 4.87 -10.95 20.40
N ALA A 350 4.23 -10.54 19.31
CA ALA A 350 4.07 -11.40 18.14
C ALA A 350 5.40 -11.69 17.46
N SER A 351 5.58 -12.94 17.06
CA SER A 351 6.72 -13.39 16.25
C SER A 351 6.46 -13.07 14.77
N GLY A 352 6.64 -11.84 14.39
CA GLY A 352 6.45 -11.40 13.01
C GLY A 352 7.60 -10.53 12.53
N ALA A 353 7.59 -10.21 11.25
CA ALA A 353 8.50 -9.22 10.72
C ALA A 353 8.32 -7.90 11.47
N ARG A 354 9.40 -7.34 11.94
CA ARG A 354 9.41 -6.11 12.72
C ARG A 354 10.06 -5.00 11.91
N PRO A 355 9.48 -3.80 11.92
CA PRO A 355 10.12 -2.64 11.27
C PRO A 355 11.49 -2.33 11.89
N ASN A 356 11.68 -2.77 13.14
CA ASN A 356 12.92 -2.60 13.89
C ASN A 356 13.48 -3.98 14.28
N PRO A 357 14.65 -4.38 13.79
CA PRO A 357 15.34 -5.58 14.23
C PRO A 357 15.57 -5.55 15.74
N GLN A 358 15.41 -6.69 16.39
CA GLN A 358 15.54 -6.82 17.83
C GLN A 358 16.87 -6.24 18.34
N GLY A 359 16.80 -5.46 19.41
CA GLY A 359 17.95 -4.88 20.08
C GLY A 359 18.55 -3.64 19.44
N SER A 360 18.01 -3.18 18.32
CA SER A 360 18.53 -2.00 17.61
C SER A 360 18.16 -0.68 18.28
N PHE A 361 17.01 -0.62 18.95
CA PHE A 361 16.50 0.58 19.60
C PHE A 361 15.78 0.26 20.90
N ARG A 362 15.93 1.17 21.83
CA ARG A 362 15.05 1.23 22.99
C ARG A 362 13.88 2.12 22.64
N TYR A 363 12.71 1.53 22.44
CA TYR A 363 11.47 2.28 22.32
C TYR A 363 11.31 3.20 23.53
N GLY A 364 10.86 4.42 23.32
CA GLY A 364 10.74 5.42 24.39
C GLY A 364 11.99 6.25 24.66
N SER A 365 13.18 5.86 24.16
CA SER A 365 14.42 6.65 24.28
C SER A 365 15.02 7.02 22.91
N ILE A 366 14.16 7.21 21.92
CA ILE A 366 14.56 7.58 20.56
C ILE A 366 14.87 9.07 20.50
N ASN A 367 16.09 9.41 20.06
CA ASN A 367 16.46 10.79 19.79
C ASN A 367 16.06 11.16 18.36
N VAL A 368 15.11 12.07 18.23
CA VAL A 368 14.71 12.65 16.94
C VAL A 368 15.84 13.55 16.46
N THR A 369 16.36 13.25 15.27
CA THR A 369 17.43 14.04 14.62
C THR A 369 16.86 15.09 13.69
N GLU A 370 15.66 14.86 13.16
CA GLU A 370 15.02 15.73 12.18
C GLU A 370 13.52 15.83 12.46
N LEU A 371 12.98 17.03 12.35
CA LEU A 371 11.56 17.33 12.52
C LEU A 371 11.01 18.01 11.29
N TYR A 372 9.95 17.45 10.73
CA TYR A 372 9.18 18.08 9.68
C TYR A 372 7.72 18.27 10.11
N VAL A 373 7.26 19.51 10.13
CA VAL A 373 5.84 19.83 10.27
C VAL A 373 5.27 20.00 8.87
N ILE A 374 4.52 19.01 8.43
CA ILE A 374 3.94 18.95 7.08
C ILE A 374 2.48 19.38 7.17
N GLN A 375 2.16 20.48 6.50
CA GLN A 375 0.83 21.04 6.46
C GLN A 375 0.32 21.14 5.03
N ASN A 376 -0.84 20.50 4.78
CA ASN A 376 -1.56 20.71 3.54
C ASN A 376 -2.46 21.94 3.63
N LYS A 377 -2.77 22.53 2.46
CA LYS A 377 -3.81 23.55 2.31
C LYS A 377 -4.90 23.04 1.38
N PRO A 378 -6.12 23.55 1.48
CA PRO A 378 -7.17 23.23 0.52
C PRO A 378 -6.69 23.42 -0.92
N PRO A 379 -7.14 22.60 -1.87
CA PRO A 379 -6.74 22.73 -3.27
C PRO A 379 -7.05 24.13 -3.81
N MET A 380 -6.10 24.68 -4.53
CA MET A 380 -6.19 26.02 -5.13
C MET A 380 -5.76 26.02 -6.59
N LYS A 381 -6.19 27.03 -7.36
CA LYS A 381 -5.72 27.21 -8.73
C LYS A 381 -4.34 27.80 -8.75
N ILE A 382 -3.38 27.04 -9.33
CA ILE A 382 -2.01 27.48 -9.59
C ILE A 382 -1.71 27.16 -11.05
N ASP A 383 -1.31 28.16 -11.83
CA ASP A 383 -1.08 28.07 -13.28
C ASP A 383 -2.27 27.42 -14.04
N GLY A 384 -3.48 27.86 -13.70
CA GLY A 384 -4.71 27.40 -14.33
C GLY A 384 -5.20 26.00 -13.93
N LYS A 385 -4.42 25.23 -13.18
CA LYS A 385 -4.76 23.87 -12.72
C LYS A 385 -5.06 23.86 -11.23
N GLN A 386 -5.98 23.00 -10.82
CA GLN A 386 -6.20 22.75 -9.40
C GLN A 386 -5.04 21.92 -8.84
N ARG A 387 -4.40 22.44 -7.80
CA ARG A 387 -3.25 21.83 -7.15
C ARG A 387 -3.40 21.83 -5.64
N THR A 388 -2.84 20.83 -5.01
CA THR A 388 -2.60 20.82 -3.57
C THR A 388 -1.17 21.28 -3.28
N THR A 389 -0.97 21.80 -2.07
CA THR A 389 0.35 22.19 -1.61
C THR A 389 0.64 21.56 -0.26
N ILE A 390 1.89 21.17 -0.08
CA ILE A 390 2.44 20.74 1.21
C ILE A 390 3.52 21.76 1.60
N ASN A 391 3.37 22.38 2.75
CA ASN A 391 4.25 23.46 3.22
C ASN A 391 4.42 24.61 2.24
N GLY A 392 3.43 24.88 1.38
CA GLY A 392 3.49 25.90 0.35
C GLY A 392 4.17 25.44 -0.96
N ILE A 393 4.57 24.18 -1.06
CA ILE A 393 5.13 23.60 -2.29
C ILE A 393 4.07 22.73 -2.96
N SER A 394 3.78 23.00 -4.22
CA SER A 394 3.08 22.08 -5.12
C SER A 394 4.13 21.30 -5.89
N PHE A 395 4.23 20.00 -5.60
CA PHE A 395 5.27 19.16 -6.19
C PHE A 395 5.13 19.06 -7.71
N ALA A 396 6.21 19.33 -8.42
CA ALA A 396 6.32 19.11 -9.86
C ALA A 396 7.07 17.80 -10.12
N ASN A 397 6.41 16.87 -10.80
CA ASN A 397 7.09 15.64 -11.21
C ASN A 397 8.21 15.96 -12.21
N PRO A 398 9.46 15.58 -11.93
CA PRO A 398 10.56 15.83 -12.85
C PRO A 398 10.44 14.92 -14.09
N LYS A 399 10.86 15.42 -15.25
CA LYS A 399 10.90 14.61 -16.49
C LYS A 399 11.90 13.48 -16.42
N THR A 400 13.01 13.68 -15.71
CA THR A 400 13.99 12.64 -15.38
C THR A 400 13.76 12.23 -13.94
N PRO A 401 13.49 10.95 -13.64
CA PRO A 401 13.36 10.49 -12.27
C PRO A 401 14.55 10.89 -11.39
N ILE A 402 14.28 11.29 -10.17
CA ILE A 402 15.30 11.77 -9.21
C ILE A 402 16.42 10.74 -9.07
N ARG A 403 16.05 9.47 -8.99
CA ARG A 403 17.01 8.37 -8.84
C ARG A 403 17.98 8.25 -10.03
N LEU A 404 17.47 8.37 -11.25
CA LEU A 404 18.33 8.40 -12.45
C LEU A 404 19.19 9.68 -12.49
N ALA A 405 18.62 10.80 -12.09
CA ALA A 405 19.37 12.06 -12.03
C ALA A 405 20.57 11.95 -11.08
N ASP A 406 20.38 11.34 -9.91
CA ASP A 406 21.46 11.09 -8.96
C ASP A 406 22.53 10.17 -9.53
N TRP A 407 22.11 9.05 -10.10
CA TRP A 407 23.02 8.05 -10.65
C TRP A 407 23.90 8.63 -11.75
N PHE A 408 23.31 9.37 -12.69
CA PHE A 408 24.01 9.97 -13.81
C PHE A 408 24.50 11.40 -13.52
N LYS A 409 24.33 11.92 -12.30
CA LYS A 409 24.72 13.26 -11.87
C LYS A 409 24.14 14.38 -12.75
N VAL A 410 22.88 14.21 -13.17
CA VAL A 410 22.13 15.20 -13.95
C VAL A 410 21.71 16.35 -13.02
N LYS A 411 22.24 17.53 -13.25
CA LYS A 411 21.97 18.72 -12.42
C LYS A 411 20.62 19.36 -12.76
N GLY A 412 20.03 20.07 -11.78
CA GLY A 412 18.84 20.90 -11.98
C GLY A 412 17.51 20.14 -12.07
N VAL A 413 17.50 18.83 -11.79
CA VAL A 413 16.28 18.00 -11.80
C VAL A 413 15.44 18.24 -10.56
N TYR A 414 16.07 18.47 -9.42
CA TYR A 414 15.41 18.71 -8.14
C TYR A 414 16.26 19.62 -7.24
N LYS A 415 15.67 20.08 -6.13
CA LYS A 415 16.33 20.86 -5.08
C LYS A 415 16.18 20.16 -3.74
N LEU A 416 17.24 20.16 -2.91
CA LEU A 416 17.23 19.67 -1.53
C LEU A 416 16.88 20.81 -0.57
N ASP A 417 15.69 21.39 -0.73
CA ASP A 417 15.25 22.59 -0.04
C ASP A 417 13.82 22.51 0.48
N PHE A 418 13.29 21.30 0.63
CA PHE A 418 11.92 21.15 1.13
C PHE A 418 11.81 21.76 2.53
N PRO A 419 10.83 22.67 2.76
CA PRO A 419 10.74 23.39 4.02
C PRO A 419 10.29 22.50 5.16
N THR A 420 10.99 22.58 6.29
CA THR A 420 10.69 21.82 7.51
C THR A 420 9.40 22.27 8.20
N LYS A 421 8.92 23.48 7.87
CA LYS A 421 7.68 24.09 8.38
C LYS A 421 6.93 24.78 7.24
N PRO A 422 5.61 25.01 7.39
CA PRO A 422 4.82 25.71 6.38
C PRO A 422 5.41 27.08 6.01
N LEU A 423 5.53 27.33 4.71
CA LEU A 423 5.97 28.64 4.20
C LEU A 423 4.83 29.67 4.27
N THR A 424 5.21 30.90 4.58
CA THR A 424 4.34 32.07 4.41
C THR A 424 4.50 32.62 2.99
N GLY A 425 3.40 33.02 2.34
CA GLY A 425 3.39 33.58 1.00
C GLY A 425 2.75 32.70 -0.07
N PRO A 426 2.90 33.07 -1.35
CA PRO A 426 2.28 32.33 -2.46
C PRO A 426 2.93 30.97 -2.64
N PRO A 427 2.14 29.96 -3.08
CA PRO A 427 2.66 28.62 -3.32
C PRO A 427 3.64 28.60 -4.49
N LYS A 428 4.61 27.68 -4.42
CA LYS A 428 5.60 27.45 -5.47
C LYS A 428 5.38 26.09 -6.12
N ILE A 429 5.61 25.99 -7.43
CA ILE A 429 5.65 24.73 -8.16
C ILE A 429 7.10 24.33 -8.33
N GLU A 430 7.56 23.32 -7.59
CA GLU A 430 8.96 22.91 -7.59
C GLU A 430 9.10 21.41 -7.35
N THR A 431 10.18 20.82 -7.86
CA THR A 431 10.65 19.49 -7.45
C THR A 431 11.55 19.66 -6.23
N SER A 432 10.94 19.93 -5.09
CA SER A 432 11.61 20.15 -3.82
C SER A 432 11.61 18.84 -3.03
N VAL A 433 12.75 18.47 -2.48
CA VAL A 433 13.01 17.15 -1.90
C VAL A 433 13.60 17.31 -0.51
N ILE A 434 13.25 16.38 0.38
CA ILE A 434 13.81 16.30 1.72
C ILE A 434 15.11 15.48 1.68
N ASN A 435 16.14 15.96 2.38
CA ASN A 435 17.35 15.20 2.61
C ASN A 435 17.27 14.52 3.98
N GLY A 436 17.35 13.19 4.00
CA GLY A 436 17.34 12.43 5.24
C GLY A 436 18.73 12.03 5.69
N SER A 437 18.99 12.08 6.99
CA SER A 437 20.25 11.65 7.59
C SER A 437 20.33 10.14 7.70
N PHE A 438 21.48 9.58 7.32
CA PHE A 438 21.72 8.15 7.51
C PHE A 438 21.68 7.76 8.99
N ARG A 439 20.86 6.75 9.34
CA ARG A 439 20.58 6.33 10.72
C ARG A 439 19.96 7.44 11.60
N GLY A 440 19.42 8.47 11.00
CA GLY A 440 18.65 9.48 11.70
C GLY A 440 17.23 9.00 12.00
N PHE A 441 16.65 9.56 13.06
CA PHE A 441 15.22 9.43 13.33
C PHE A 441 14.52 10.70 12.92
N MET A 442 13.52 10.56 12.09
CA MET A 442 12.74 11.69 11.64
C MET A 442 11.33 11.64 12.24
N GLU A 443 10.93 12.73 12.84
CA GLU A 443 9.57 12.98 13.30
C GLU A 443 8.83 13.77 12.24
N ILE A 444 7.73 13.24 11.73
CA ILE A 444 6.84 13.96 10.83
C ILE A 444 5.53 14.22 11.51
N ILE A 445 5.15 15.47 11.54
CA ILE A 445 3.85 15.95 11.99
C ILE A 445 3.01 16.22 10.75
N LEU A 446 1.93 15.48 10.60
CA LEU A 446 0.98 15.68 9.52
C LEU A 446 -0.17 16.55 10.03
N GLN A 447 -0.24 17.80 9.60
CA GLN A 447 -1.30 18.74 9.95
C GLN A 447 -2.24 18.94 8.77
N ASN A 448 -3.51 18.67 8.97
CA ASN A 448 -4.53 18.86 7.95
C ASN A 448 -5.30 20.17 8.18
N ASN A 449 -5.07 21.15 7.29
CA ASN A 449 -5.78 22.44 7.28
C ASN A 449 -6.87 22.50 6.21
N ASP A 450 -7.31 21.37 5.70
CA ASP A 450 -8.47 21.25 4.81
C ASP A 450 -9.73 20.80 5.58
N THR A 451 -10.88 21.04 5.02
CA THR A 451 -12.16 20.53 5.51
C THR A 451 -12.36 19.04 5.22
N LYS A 452 -11.56 18.47 4.32
CA LYS A 452 -11.59 17.06 3.92
C LYS A 452 -10.55 16.25 4.69
N VAL A 453 -10.81 14.96 4.82
CA VAL A 453 -9.82 14.01 5.33
C VAL A 453 -8.79 13.72 4.24
N HIS A 454 -7.51 13.76 4.61
CA HIS A 454 -6.40 13.40 3.75
C HIS A 454 -5.70 12.16 4.27
N THR A 455 -5.27 11.30 3.37
CA THR A 455 -4.40 10.17 3.67
C THR A 455 -3.01 10.42 3.08
N TYR A 456 -1.99 10.08 3.85
CA TYR A 456 -0.61 10.19 3.44
C TYR A 456 -0.02 8.79 3.35
N HIS A 457 0.46 8.45 2.19
CA HIS A 457 1.19 7.22 1.95
C HIS A 457 2.65 7.53 1.66
N LEU A 458 3.55 6.72 2.18
CA LEU A 458 4.96 6.86 1.94
C LEU A 458 5.48 5.60 1.27
N SER A 459 5.81 5.70 0.03
CA SER A 459 6.19 4.56 -0.81
C SER A 459 7.54 3.97 -0.42
N GLY A 460 7.61 2.65 -0.37
CA GLY A 460 8.83 1.90 -0.13
C GLY A 460 9.25 1.77 1.33
N TYR A 461 8.45 2.24 2.30
CA TYR A 461 8.83 2.30 3.71
C TYR A 461 7.65 2.12 4.69
N ALA A 462 7.92 1.93 5.98
CA ALA A 462 6.93 1.90 7.05
C ALA A 462 7.27 2.87 8.18
N PHE A 463 6.28 3.40 8.88
CA PHE A 463 6.44 4.32 10.02
C PHE A 463 5.57 3.91 11.21
N PHE A 464 5.94 4.37 12.41
CA PHE A 464 5.09 4.22 13.58
C PHE A 464 4.19 5.44 13.76
N VAL A 465 2.91 5.18 13.97
CA VAL A 465 1.96 6.20 14.41
C VAL A 465 2.08 6.32 15.93
N VAL A 466 2.75 7.37 16.39
CA VAL A 466 3.00 7.58 17.82
C VAL A 466 2.02 8.55 18.45
N GLY A 467 1.28 9.31 17.68
CA GLY A 467 0.29 10.26 18.18
C GLY A 467 -0.74 10.61 17.12
N MET A 468 -1.95 10.92 17.57
CA MET A 468 -3.03 11.43 16.75
C MET A 468 -3.95 12.24 17.64
N ASP A 469 -4.15 13.52 17.32
CA ASP A 469 -5.00 14.40 18.12
C ASP A 469 -5.66 15.49 17.29
N TYR A 470 -6.56 16.24 17.91
CA TYR A 470 -7.15 17.44 17.36
C TYR A 470 -6.29 18.67 17.65
N GLY A 471 -6.37 19.66 16.79
CA GLY A 471 -5.70 20.93 16.96
C GLY A 471 -4.30 20.99 16.34
N GLU A 472 -3.60 22.07 16.62
CA GLU A 472 -2.24 22.29 16.12
C GLU A 472 -1.22 21.59 17.01
N TRP A 473 -0.24 20.92 16.39
CA TRP A 473 0.84 20.29 17.13
C TRP A 473 1.80 21.33 17.73
N THR A 474 2.19 21.06 18.96
CA THR A 474 3.24 21.80 19.66
C THR A 474 4.26 20.81 20.24
N GLU A 475 5.42 21.29 20.68
CA GLU A 475 6.42 20.42 21.30
C GLU A 475 5.89 19.71 22.57
N ASN A 476 4.94 20.31 23.26
CA ASN A 476 4.27 19.69 24.42
C ASN A 476 3.42 18.47 24.02
N SER A 477 2.97 18.40 22.78
CA SER A 477 2.24 17.25 22.25
C SER A 477 3.03 15.95 22.31
N ARG A 478 4.36 16.02 22.34
CA ARG A 478 5.24 14.84 22.52
C ARG A 478 5.00 14.10 23.84
N GLY A 479 4.44 14.78 24.85
CA GLY A 479 4.08 14.17 26.13
C GLY A 479 2.97 13.12 26.04
N THR A 480 2.14 13.17 24.99
CA THR A 480 1.03 12.23 24.74
C THR A 480 1.40 11.07 23.79
N TYR A 481 2.63 11.04 23.26
CA TYR A 481 3.04 10.05 22.31
C TYR A 481 3.07 8.63 22.88
N ASN A 482 2.50 7.72 22.13
CA ASN A 482 2.65 6.29 22.36
C ASN A 482 3.98 5.79 21.75
N LYS A 483 5.02 5.72 22.57
CA LYS A 483 6.34 5.28 22.15
C LYS A 483 6.60 3.78 22.39
N TRP A 484 5.62 3.02 22.87
CA TRP A 484 5.79 1.63 23.29
C TRP A 484 5.22 0.62 22.28
N ASP A 485 3.98 0.81 21.89
CA ASP A 485 3.26 -0.10 21.02
C ASP A 485 2.46 0.66 19.94
N GLY A 486 2.96 1.82 19.53
CA GLY A 486 2.45 2.52 18.35
C GLY A 486 2.47 1.62 17.15
N ILE A 487 1.35 1.58 16.41
CA ILE A 487 1.22 0.70 15.25
C ILE A 487 2.14 1.13 14.12
N ALA A 488 2.83 0.17 13.51
CA ALA A 488 3.57 0.41 12.28
C ALA A 488 2.63 0.35 11.08
N ARG A 489 2.74 1.37 10.24
CA ARG A 489 2.02 1.44 8.97
C ARG A 489 2.99 1.63 7.82
N THR A 490 2.51 1.46 6.60
CA THR A 490 3.37 1.63 5.45
C THR A 490 3.73 3.07 5.31
N THR A 491 5.02 3.32 5.77
CA THR A 491 5.81 4.27 5.14
C THR A 491 6.89 4.86 5.96
N ALA A 492 7.92 5.23 5.44
CA ALA A 492 9.03 6.07 5.79
C ALA A 492 10.22 5.42 6.46
N GLN A 493 11.27 5.30 5.69
CA GLN A 493 12.59 4.95 6.20
C GLN A 493 13.68 5.69 5.41
N VAL A 494 14.69 6.23 6.09
CA VAL A 494 15.91 6.71 5.45
C VAL A 494 16.84 5.53 5.24
N THR A 495 17.17 5.21 3.98
CA THR A 495 17.98 4.05 3.65
C THR A 495 19.46 4.30 3.74
N ASN A 496 20.20 3.21 3.97
CA ASN A 496 21.65 3.14 3.99
C ASN A 496 22.30 3.50 2.64
N LYS A 497 23.57 3.92 2.69
CA LYS A 497 24.43 4.30 1.55
C LYS A 497 24.67 3.21 0.49
N THR A 498 24.23 1.97 0.69
CA THR A 498 24.40 0.88 -0.27
C THR A 498 23.08 0.50 -0.90
N GLU A 499 22.74 1.14 -1.99
CA GLU A 499 21.65 0.74 -2.86
C GLU A 499 22.16 -0.19 -3.95
N LEU A 500 21.27 -1.04 -4.49
CA LEU A 500 21.59 -1.88 -5.63
C LEU A 500 21.93 -1.02 -6.86
N PRO A 501 22.78 -1.50 -7.77
CA PRO A 501 23.07 -0.80 -9.01
C PRO A 501 21.81 -0.66 -9.86
N ILE A 502 21.89 0.27 -10.81
CA ILE A 502 20.82 0.45 -11.80
C ILE A 502 20.62 -0.88 -12.57
N PRO A 503 19.39 -1.41 -12.70
CA PRO A 503 19.13 -2.62 -13.47
C PRO A 503 19.53 -2.44 -14.94
N ASP A 504 20.03 -3.50 -15.59
CA ASP A 504 20.43 -3.46 -16.99
C ASP A 504 19.27 -3.11 -17.96
N ASN A 505 18.04 -3.44 -17.57
CA ASN A 505 16.82 -3.16 -18.30
C ASN A 505 16.15 -1.84 -17.90
N ALA A 506 16.84 -0.95 -17.17
CA ALA A 506 16.27 0.33 -16.75
C ALA A 506 15.78 1.17 -17.93
N LEU A 507 14.58 1.74 -17.78
CA LEU A 507 14.03 2.70 -18.75
C LEU A 507 14.60 4.09 -18.47
N TYR A 508 14.94 4.79 -19.54
CA TYR A 508 15.47 6.16 -19.48
C TYR A 508 14.46 7.13 -20.08
N CYS A 509 14.28 8.28 -19.43
CA CYS A 509 13.39 9.34 -19.89
C CYS A 509 13.93 10.72 -19.56
N GLY A 510 13.25 11.77 -19.99
CA GLY A 510 13.67 13.14 -19.76
C GLY A 510 15.04 13.43 -20.37
N ALA A 511 15.96 14.01 -19.60
CA ALA A 511 17.31 14.35 -20.05
C ALA A 511 18.15 13.14 -20.48
N LEU A 512 17.77 11.92 -20.02
CA LEU A 512 18.49 10.67 -20.29
C LEU A 512 17.85 9.82 -21.40
N GLN A 513 16.77 10.28 -22.03
CA GLN A 513 16.04 9.51 -23.06
C GLN A 513 16.94 9.05 -24.22
N LYS A 514 17.94 9.84 -24.59
CA LYS A 514 18.91 9.49 -25.65
C LYS A 514 19.84 8.31 -25.28
N MET A 515 19.89 7.94 -24.01
CA MET A 515 20.70 6.80 -23.51
C MET A 515 19.91 5.50 -23.47
N GLN A 516 18.62 5.53 -23.83
CA GLN A 516 17.78 4.33 -23.86
C GLN A 516 18.35 3.31 -24.84
N LYS A 517 18.72 2.13 -24.35
CA LYS A 517 19.13 1.01 -25.17
C LYS A 517 17.92 0.37 -25.85
N PRO A 518 18.07 -0.21 -27.05
CA PRO A 518 17.06 -1.09 -27.63
C PRO A 518 16.72 -2.23 -26.65
N GLN A 519 15.47 -2.67 -26.65
CA GLN A 519 15.02 -3.71 -25.73
C GLN A 519 15.61 -5.06 -26.14
N GLU A 520 16.67 -5.51 -25.44
CA GLU A 520 17.21 -6.86 -25.54
C GLU A 520 16.81 -7.65 -24.30
N ILE A 521 16.33 -8.87 -24.50
CA ILE A 521 16.01 -9.81 -23.42
C ILE A 521 17.33 -10.44 -22.94
N SER A 522 17.88 -9.98 -21.84
CA SER A 522 19.09 -10.59 -21.26
C SER A 522 18.95 -10.87 -19.76
N SER A 523 19.49 -12.01 -19.35
CA SER A 523 19.65 -12.40 -17.95
C SER A 523 20.92 -11.75 -17.38
N GLY A 524 20.80 -10.92 -16.34
CA GLY A 524 21.89 -10.09 -15.83
C GLY A 524 22.75 -10.72 -14.74
N THR A 525 24.00 -10.31 -14.70
CA THR A 525 24.99 -10.56 -13.64
C THR A 525 25.26 -9.29 -12.83
N LEU A 526 25.46 -9.45 -11.52
CA LEU A 526 25.66 -8.37 -10.54
C LEU A 526 27.07 -7.74 -10.62
N GLY A 527 27.14 -6.44 -10.74
CA GLY A 527 28.37 -5.65 -10.70
C GLY A 527 28.39 -4.55 -9.61
N ASN A 528 29.59 -4.14 -9.19
CA ASN A 528 29.83 -3.21 -8.08
C ASN A 528 29.51 -1.75 -8.39
N ALA A 529 28.87 -1.04 -7.44
CA ALA A 529 28.36 0.32 -7.59
C ALA A 529 29.00 1.39 -6.70
N PRO A 530 29.05 2.66 -7.13
CA PRO A 530 29.56 3.79 -6.34
C PRO A 530 28.50 4.41 -5.40
N LYS A 531 28.99 5.21 -4.45
CA LYS A 531 28.25 5.84 -3.34
C LYS A 531 27.26 6.93 -3.80
N LEU A 532 26.04 6.92 -3.26
CA LEU A 532 25.03 7.92 -3.57
C LEU A 532 24.25 8.43 -2.36
N ILE A 533 23.81 9.66 -2.43
CA ILE A 533 22.92 10.33 -1.47
C ILE A 533 21.50 10.23 -2.02
N VAL A 534 20.57 9.67 -1.24
CA VAL A 534 19.17 9.58 -1.62
C VAL A 534 18.35 10.59 -0.87
N ALA A 535 17.61 11.37 -1.59
CA ALA A 535 16.65 12.29 -1.06
C ALA A 535 15.26 11.65 -1.08
N VAL A 536 14.74 11.31 0.10
CA VAL A 536 13.39 10.77 0.27
C VAL A 536 12.77 11.27 1.55
N VAL A 537 11.55 11.58 1.50
CA VAL A 537 10.74 11.94 2.65
C VAL A 537 10.51 10.71 3.51
N MET A 538 10.83 10.67 4.74
CA MET A 538 10.91 10.32 5.77
C MET A 538 10.45 9.78 6.83
N VAL A 539 10.44 9.48 7.79
CA VAL A 539 10.17 9.13 9.13
C VAL A 539 10.75 7.87 9.61
N ALA A 540 11.33 8.03 10.57
CA ALA A 540 11.95 7.29 11.58
C ALA A 540 11.39 5.95 11.74
N ILE A 541 12.04 4.97 11.63
CA ILE A 541 12.54 4.12 12.64
C ILE A 541 13.35 3.04 12.01
N SER A 542 14.56 3.19 12.36
CA SER A 542 15.59 2.19 12.46
C SER A 542 15.63 1.09 11.45
N ALA A 543 16.40 1.29 10.47
CA ALA A 543 17.10 0.19 9.92
C ALA A 543 18.34 -0.07 10.75
N LEU A 544 18.37 -1.17 11.39
CA LEU A 544 19.63 -1.83 11.50
C LEU A 544 19.69 -2.97 10.53
N ILE A 545 20.61 -2.82 9.76
CA ILE A 545 21.22 -3.79 8.96
C ILE A 545 21.91 -4.78 9.80
N SER A 546 21.50 -6.00 9.68
CA SER A 546 22.45 -7.09 9.81
C SER A 546 23.37 -7.04 8.61
N LEU A 547 24.60 -6.74 8.86
CA LEU A 547 25.70 -7.28 8.10
C LEU A 547 25.60 -8.81 8.13
N PHE A 548 25.30 -9.38 6.99
CA PHE A 548 25.88 -10.62 6.46
C PHE A 548 25.42 -10.75 5.04
#